data_0a01044ddb1d2338e3c7d755d744e8d4
#
_entry.id   0a01044ddb1d2338e3c7d755d744e8d4
#
_cell.length_a   1.000
_cell.length_b   1.000
_cell.length_c   1.000
_cell.angle_alpha   90.00
_cell.angle_beta   90.00
_cell.angle_gamma   90.00
#
_symmetry.space_group_name_H-M   'P 1'
#
loop_
_entity.id
_entity.type
_entity.pdbx_description
1 polymer ?
#
loop_
_entity_poly.entity_id
_entity_poly.type
_entity_poly.pdbx_seq_one_letter_code
_entity_poly.pdbx_strand_id
1 'polypeptide(L)'
;MKWKGGRRSSNVEDRRGSGGFSTGGGGLGMSGMAGGGIFGIIIMIIIALFGGGDLFGGGGGSAPSETPQTGITETSNKTEDEMAEFVSVVLAYTEDAWTQEFANNNMEYVEPTLVLFSGQVQSACGVAGSQVGPFYCPADQKLYIDLSFYDQLSQEYGASGDFAMAYVVAHEVGHHVQNLLGIMDQVQGYRGQVSETEYNELNVRLELQADYLAGVWANYVQ
;
A
#
# COMPACT_ATOMS: atom_id res chain seq x y z
N MET A 1 16.94 -4.05 7.78
CA MET A 1 16.18 -5.28 8.05
C MET A 1 16.83 -6.47 7.32
N LYS A 2 16.98 -7.62 7.97
CA LYS A 2 17.49 -8.83 7.32
C LYS A 2 16.30 -9.68 6.88
N TRP A 3 16.05 -9.74 5.59
CA TRP A 3 14.91 -10.47 5.03
C TRP A 3 15.31 -11.69 4.19
N LYS A 4 16.51 -11.68 3.56
CA LYS A 4 17.00 -12.79 2.72
C LYS A 4 17.09 -14.09 3.53
N GLY A 5 16.37 -15.12 3.06
CA GLY A 5 16.24 -16.42 3.75
C GLY A 5 15.20 -16.45 4.85
N GLY A 6 14.40 -15.36 5.02
CA GLY A 6 13.25 -15.33 5.93
C GLY A 6 12.09 -16.21 5.47
N ARG A 7 11.16 -16.50 6.40
CA ARG A 7 9.89 -17.17 6.06
C ARG A 7 9.10 -16.32 5.07
N ARG A 8 8.57 -16.93 4.04
CA ARG A 8 7.62 -16.28 3.12
C ARG A 8 6.21 -16.57 3.57
N SER A 9 5.34 -15.57 3.48
CA SER A 9 3.91 -15.79 3.65
C SER A 9 3.35 -16.65 2.53
N SER A 10 2.42 -17.54 2.88
CA SER A 10 1.60 -18.29 1.92
C SER A 10 0.36 -17.51 1.47
N ASN A 11 0.08 -16.36 2.10
CA ASN A 11 -1.09 -15.50 1.82
C ASN A 11 -0.77 -14.47 0.73
N VAL A 12 -0.11 -14.91 -0.36
CA VAL A 12 0.26 -14.06 -1.49
C VAL A 12 -0.39 -14.60 -2.76
N GLU A 13 -1.18 -13.75 -3.42
CA GLU A 13 -1.70 -13.96 -4.76
C GLU A 13 -0.87 -13.18 -5.77
N ASP A 14 -0.03 -13.85 -6.54
CA ASP A 14 0.73 -13.22 -7.62
C ASP A 14 -0.11 -13.16 -8.90
N ARG A 15 -0.60 -11.97 -9.22
CA ARG A 15 -1.38 -11.69 -10.44
C ARG A 15 -0.59 -10.91 -11.48
N ARG A 16 0.73 -10.73 -11.28
CA ARG A 16 1.61 -10.09 -12.26
C ARG A 16 1.60 -10.93 -13.54
N GLY A 17 1.54 -10.29 -14.70
CA GLY A 17 1.53 -10.97 -16.00
C GLY A 17 0.26 -11.77 -16.33
N SER A 18 -0.71 -11.86 -15.44
CA SER A 18 -2.05 -12.37 -15.79
C SER A 18 -2.79 -11.30 -16.58
N GLY A 19 -2.56 -11.30 -17.88
CA GLY A 19 -2.96 -10.41 -18.95
C GLY A 19 -4.06 -9.40 -18.67
N GLY A 20 -3.80 -8.20 -19.15
CA GLY A 20 -4.70 -7.08 -19.09
C GLY A 20 -6.15 -7.46 -19.35
N PHE A 21 -7.02 -6.84 -18.58
CA PHE A 21 -8.48 -6.85 -18.76
C PHE A 21 -8.80 -6.63 -20.24
N SER A 22 -9.25 -7.68 -20.94
CA SER A 22 -9.76 -7.56 -22.29
C SER A 22 -11.00 -6.66 -22.21
N THR A 23 -10.85 -5.41 -22.60
CA THR A 23 -11.96 -4.46 -22.76
C THR A 23 -12.88 -4.94 -23.86
N GLY A 24 -13.78 -5.87 -23.52
CA GLY A 24 -15.01 -6.09 -24.24
C GLY A 24 -15.87 -4.83 -24.09
N GLY A 25 -16.07 -4.11 -25.19
CA GLY A 25 -16.69 -2.81 -25.28
C GLY A 25 -17.99 -2.67 -24.47
N GLY A 26 -18.03 -1.69 -23.63
CA GLY A 26 -19.19 -1.22 -22.90
C GLY A 26 -18.84 0.10 -22.24
N GLY A 27 -19.02 1.21 -22.99
CA GLY A 27 -18.79 2.55 -22.45
C GLY A 27 -19.74 2.84 -21.30
N LEU A 28 -19.22 2.97 -20.10
CA LEU A 28 -19.91 3.61 -18.99
C LEU A 28 -19.01 4.75 -18.49
N GLY A 29 -19.64 5.93 -18.46
CA GLY A 29 -19.03 7.20 -18.21
C GLY A 29 -18.26 7.25 -16.89
N MET A 30 -17.02 7.68 -17.00
CA MET A 30 -16.12 8.00 -15.90
C MET A 30 -16.50 9.37 -15.37
N SER A 31 -17.45 9.44 -14.43
CA SER A 31 -17.69 10.63 -13.63
C SER A 31 -16.88 10.53 -12.34
N GLY A 32 -15.83 11.33 -12.31
CA GLY A 32 -15.32 12.04 -11.14
C GLY A 32 -15.01 11.24 -9.88
N MET A 33 -13.83 10.62 -9.81
CA MET A 33 -13.17 10.41 -8.54
C MET A 33 -11.87 11.23 -8.54
N ALA A 34 -12.05 12.54 -8.33
CA ALA A 34 -10.99 13.42 -7.88
C ALA A 34 -10.76 13.12 -6.39
N GLY A 35 -10.06 12.02 -6.11
CA GLY A 35 -9.73 11.54 -4.77
C GLY A 35 -8.23 11.46 -4.57
N GLY A 36 -7.53 12.58 -4.70
CA GLY A 36 -6.11 12.70 -4.29
C GLY A 36 -5.93 12.87 -2.79
N GLY A 37 -6.90 12.45 -1.96
CA GLY A 37 -6.94 12.84 -0.54
C GLY A 37 -6.12 11.99 0.40
N ILE A 38 -6.14 10.68 0.29
CA ILE A 38 -5.62 9.79 1.34
C ILE A 38 -4.19 9.34 1.04
N PHE A 39 -3.91 8.94 -0.19
CA PHE A 39 -2.55 8.52 -0.59
C PHE A 39 -1.53 9.65 -0.57
N GLY A 40 -1.94 10.90 -0.83
CA GLY A 40 -1.08 12.07 -0.68
C GLY A 40 -0.58 12.27 0.76
N ILE A 41 -1.34 11.82 1.75
CA ILE A 41 -0.98 11.93 3.17
C ILE A 41 0.07 10.86 3.54
N ILE A 42 -0.12 9.61 3.13
CA ILE A 42 0.85 8.53 3.36
C ILE A 42 2.21 8.90 2.75
N ILE A 43 2.20 9.38 1.52
CA ILE A 43 3.39 9.84 0.82
C ILE A 43 4.04 11.03 1.53
N MET A 44 3.26 12.00 2.00
CA MET A 44 3.77 13.16 2.75
C MET A 44 4.39 12.72 4.09
N ILE A 45 3.83 11.74 4.77
CA ILE A 45 4.38 11.20 6.02
C ILE A 45 5.68 10.43 5.75
N ILE A 46 5.72 9.60 4.71
CA ILE A 46 6.96 8.91 4.30
C ILE A 46 8.06 9.93 3.95
N ILE A 47 7.73 10.99 3.22
CA ILE A 47 8.69 12.09 2.92
C ILE A 47 9.14 12.79 4.21
N ALA A 48 8.23 13.05 5.15
CA ALA A 48 8.56 13.71 6.41
C ALA A 48 9.45 12.84 7.32
N LEU A 49 9.28 11.51 7.29
CA LEU A 49 10.04 10.58 8.11
C LEU A 49 11.40 10.20 7.49
N PHE A 50 11.51 10.16 6.15
CA PHE A 50 12.69 9.65 5.46
C PHE A 50 13.32 10.64 4.48
N GLY A 51 12.59 11.66 4.03
CA GLY A 51 13.09 12.73 3.18
C GLY A 51 13.67 13.86 4.03
N GLY A 52 14.99 13.92 4.19
CA GLY A 52 15.68 15.04 4.84
C GLY A 52 15.27 16.37 4.21
N GLY A 53 14.68 17.25 5.03
CA GLY A 53 14.02 18.49 4.74
C GLY A 53 14.62 19.37 3.66
N ASP A 54 13.93 19.48 2.52
CA ASP A 54 14.00 20.64 1.61
C ASP A 54 12.90 20.61 0.52
N LEU A 55 11.68 20.15 0.82
CA LEU A 55 10.62 20.09 -0.19
C LEU A 55 9.46 21.10 -0.01
N PHE A 56 9.72 22.25 0.65
CA PHE A 56 8.76 23.36 0.71
C PHE A 56 9.32 24.60 0.00
N GLY A 57 9.65 24.47 -1.27
CA GLY A 57 10.16 25.59 -2.08
C GLY A 57 9.94 25.42 -3.57
N GLY A 58 8.79 25.84 -4.03
CA GLY A 58 8.59 26.57 -5.31
C GLY A 58 8.77 25.87 -6.65
N GLY A 59 7.71 25.89 -7.45
CA GLY A 59 7.79 26.28 -8.85
C GLY A 59 7.73 25.19 -9.91
N GLY A 60 6.68 25.26 -10.72
CA GLY A 60 6.34 24.43 -11.85
C GLY A 60 7.42 24.26 -12.93
N GLY A 61 7.38 23.13 -13.63
CA GLY A 61 8.17 22.86 -14.82
C GLY A 61 7.62 21.65 -15.55
N SER A 62 7.19 21.87 -16.77
CA SER A 62 6.62 20.91 -17.72
C SER A 62 7.60 19.80 -18.07
N ALA A 63 7.12 18.56 -18.07
CA ALA A 63 7.87 17.38 -18.53
C ALA A 63 7.80 17.23 -20.05
N PRO A 64 8.88 16.81 -20.74
CA PRO A 64 8.81 16.28 -22.10
C PRO A 64 8.51 14.78 -22.11
N SER A 65 7.56 14.41 -22.93
CA SER A 65 7.26 13.01 -23.31
C SER A 65 8.44 12.42 -24.10
N GLU A 66 9.05 11.37 -23.58
CA GLU A 66 9.85 10.46 -24.40
C GLU A 66 9.39 9.02 -24.18
N THR A 67 9.06 8.37 -25.27
CA THR A 67 8.68 6.96 -25.40
C THR A 67 9.93 6.10 -25.27
N PRO A 68 10.04 5.16 -24.33
CA PRO A 68 11.15 4.19 -24.35
C PRO A 68 10.78 2.93 -25.12
N GLN A 69 11.68 2.61 -26.00
CA GLN A 69 11.71 1.47 -26.87
C GLN A 69 11.98 0.17 -26.10
N THR A 70 11.26 -0.86 -26.49
CA THR A 70 11.38 -2.29 -26.19
C THR A 70 12.81 -2.82 -26.09
N GLY A 71 13.17 -3.42 -24.96
CA GLY A 71 14.41 -4.19 -24.89
C GLY A 71 14.97 -4.53 -23.51
N ILE A 72 14.15 -4.61 -22.43
CA ILE A 72 14.66 -4.97 -21.10
C ILE A 72 13.66 -5.90 -20.39
N THR A 73 13.45 -7.10 -20.93
CA THR A 73 12.49 -8.04 -20.35
C THR A 73 13.09 -9.00 -19.32
N GLU A 74 14.37 -9.33 -19.41
CA GLU A 74 14.96 -10.33 -18.48
C GLU A 74 15.53 -9.74 -17.18
N THR A 75 16.01 -8.50 -17.20
CA THR A 75 16.60 -7.86 -16.00
C THR A 75 15.51 -7.30 -15.09
N SER A 76 14.40 -6.80 -15.64
CA SER A 76 13.26 -6.31 -14.87
C SER A 76 12.53 -7.43 -14.15
N ASN A 77 12.30 -8.57 -14.80
CA ASN A 77 11.60 -9.70 -14.20
C ASN A 77 12.36 -10.29 -12.99
N LYS A 78 13.69 -10.33 -13.03
CA LYS A 78 14.49 -10.83 -11.92
C LYS A 78 14.44 -9.88 -10.72
N THR A 79 14.44 -8.59 -10.96
CA THR A 79 14.30 -7.56 -9.91
C THR A 79 12.89 -7.56 -9.30
N GLU A 80 11.85 -7.73 -10.12
CA GLU A 80 10.47 -7.86 -9.66
C GLU A 80 10.25 -9.12 -8.82
N ASP A 81 10.86 -10.25 -9.17
CA ASP A 81 10.78 -11.48 -8.40
C ASP A 81 11.50 -11.36 -7.05
N GLU A 82 12.65 -10.67 -6.99
CA GLU A 82 13.30 -10.35 -5.71
C GLU A 82 12.41 -9.44 -4.85
N MET A 83 11.71 -8.46 -5.44
CA MET A 83 10.77 -7.60 -4.72
C MET A 83 9.54 -8.37 -4.25
N ALA A 84 9.00 -9.27 -5.08
CA ALA A 84 7.89 -10.14 -4.69
C ALA A 84 8.28 -11.06 -3.51
N GLU A 85 9.48 -11.63 -3.55
CA GLU A 85 10.03 -12.38 -2.41
C GLU A 85 10.14 -11.51 -1.17
N PHE A 86 10.69 -10.31 -1.32
CA PHE A 86 10.86 -9.36 -0.22
C PHE A 86 9.52 -9.02 0.46
N VAL A 87 8.52 -8.58 -0.29
CA VAL A 87 7.21 -8.21 0.29
C VAL A 87 6.49 -9.41 0.91
N SER A 88 6.69 -10.62 0.36
CA SER A 88 6.18 -11.86 0.96
C SER A 88 6.82 -12.18 2.31
N VAL A 89 8.13 -11.92 2.47
CA VAL A 89 8.82 -12.06 3.77
C VAL A 89 8.37 -10.98 4.75
N VAL A 90 8.19 -9.76 4.30
CA VAL A 90 7.66 -8.67 5.14
C VAL A 90 6.27 -9.01 5.65
N LEU A 91 5.37 -9.49 4.77
CA LEU A 91 4.03 -9.94 5.16
C LEU A 91 4.11 -11.04 6.24
N ALA A 92 4.99 -12.03 6.06
CA ALA A 92 5.19 -13.08 7.04
C ALA A 92 5.61 -12.53 8.42
N TYR A 93 6.44 -11.51 8.46
CA TYR A 93 6.84 -10.85 9.71
C TYR A 93 5.69 -10.03 10.32
N THR A 94 4.81 -9.45 9.52
CA THR A 94 3.60 -8.79 10.04
C THR A 94 2.62 -9.82 10.62
N GLU A 95 2.47 -10.99 9.98
CA GLU A 95 1.67 -12.10 10.49
C GLU A 95 2.15 -12.57 11.86
N ASP A 96 3.46 -12.81 12.01
CA ASP A 96 4.06 -13.25 13.27
C ASP A 96 3.81 -12.20 14.39
N ALA A 97 4.04 -10.92 14.10
CA ALA A 97 3.85 -9.84 15.07
C ALA A 97 2.38 -9.72 15.50
N TRP A 98 1.46 -9.65 14.55
CA TRP A 98 0.04 -9.43 14.86
C TRP A 98 -0.63 -10.66 15.46
N THR A 99 -0.23 -11.86 15.06
CA THR A 99 -0.69 -13.10 15.73
C THR A 99 -0.34 -13.08 17.22
N GLN A 100 0.88 -12.65 17.55
CA GLN A 100 1.30 -12.54 18.95
C GLN A 100 0.55 -11.42 19.69
N GLU A 101 0.39 -10.23 19.07
CA GLU A 101 -0.32 -9.11 19.72
C GLU A 101 -1.80 -9.41 19.96
N PHE A 102 -2.47 -10.03 18.99
CA PHE A 102 -3.87 -10.42 19.16
C PHE A 102 -4.00 -11.49 20.25
N ALA A 103 -3.11 -12.50 20.27
CA ALA A 103 -3.10 -13.53 21.32
C ALA A 103 -2.87 -12.95 22.70
N ASN A 104 -1.96 -11.96 22.85
CA ASN A 104 -1.72 -11.25 24.11
C ASN A 104 -2.97 -10.53 24.64
N ASN A 105 -3.89 -10.18 23.75
CA ASN A 105 -5.16 -9.51 24.04
C ASN A 105 -6.37 -10.46 24.04
N ASN A 106 -6.15 -11.78 24.02
CA ASN A 106 -7.19 -12.83 23.95
C ASN A 106 -8.09 -12.69 22.69
N MET A 107 -7.52 -12.27 21.59
CA MET A 107 -8.16 -12.14 20.28
C MET A 107 -7.50 -13.09 19.28
N GLU A 108 -8.21 -13.41 18.21
CA GLU A 108 -7.70 -14.19 17.08
C GLU A 108 -7.34 -13.25 15.94
N TYR A 109 -6.13 -13.39 15.39
CA TYR A 109 -5.71 -12.65 14.20
C TYR A 109 -6.09 -13.43 12.94
N VAL A 110 -6.81 -12.81 12.04
CA VAL A 110 -7.08 -13.32 10.71
C VAL A 110 -6.09 -12.67 9.75
N GLU A 111 -5.26 -13.47 9.11
CA GLU A 111 -4.22 -12.97 8.22
C GLU A 111 -4.82 -12.38 6.92
N PRO A 112 -4.33 -11.24 6.44
CA PRO A 112 -4.76 -10.68 5.15
C PRO A 112 -4.09 -11.40 3.99
N THR A 113 -4.68 -11.29 2.80
CA THR A 113 -4.02 -11.73 1.55
C THR A 113 -3.34 -10.53 0.86
N LEU A 114 -2.10 -10.71 0.44
CA LEU A 114 -1.39 -9.75 -0.40
C LEU A 114 -1.57 -10.12 -1.88
N VAL A 115 -2.08 -9.18 -2.67
CA VAL A 115 -2.20 -9.30 -4.13
C VAL A 115 -1.11 -8.47 -4.80
N LEU A 116 -0.22 -9.14 -5.53
CA LEU A 116 0.75 -8.49 -6.40
C LEU A 116 0.15 -8.34 -7.79
N PHE A 117 0.22 -7.15 -8.36
CA PHE A 117 -0.32 -6.88 -9.69
C PHE A 117 0.60 -5.95 -10.50
N SER A 118 0.32 -5.79 -11.78
CA SER A 118 1.01 -4.84 -12.67
C SER A 118 -0.01 -4.02 -13.44
N GLY A 119 0.08 -2.71 -13.33
CA GLY A 119 -0.71 -1.73 -14.08
C GLY A 119 -2.11 -1.52 -13.54
N GLN A 120 -2.98 -2.54 -13.53
CA GLN A 120 -4.36 -2.41 -13.11
C GLN A 120 -4.87 -3.68 -12.42
N VAL A 121 -5.69 -3.52 -11.40
CA VAL A 121 -6.28 -4.63 -10.63
C VAL A 121 -7.74 -4.37 -10.30
N GLN A 122 -8.54 -5.44 -10.28
CA GLN A 122 -9.91 -5.45 -9.76
C GLN A 122 -9.90 -5.97 -8.31
N SER A 123 -10.42 -5.17 -7.40
CA SER A 123 -10.69 -5.54 -6.00
C SER A 123 -12.19 -5.48 -5.70
N ALA A 124 -12.62 -5.91 -4.52
CA ALA A 124 -13.99 -5.70 -4.06
C ALA A 124 -14.32 -4.22 -3.79
N CYS A 125 -13.29 -3.37 -3.62
CA CYS A 125 -13.44 -1.92 -3.46
C CYS A 125 -13.49 -1.17 -4.81
N GLY A 126 -13.34 -1.86 -5.95
CA GLY A 126 -13.35 -1.29 -7.29
C GLY A 126 -12.08 -1.59 -8.09
N VAL A 127 -11.97 -0.94 -9.25
CA VAL A 127 -10.78 -1.02 -10.12
C VAL A 127 -9.77 0.03 -9.67
N ALA A 128 -8.53 -0.39 -9.46
CA ALA A 128 -7.41 0.48 -9.14
C ALA A 128 -6.28 0.31 -10.17
N GLY A 129 -5.63 1.41 -10.53
CA GLY A 129 -4.42 1.41 -11.35
C GLY A 129 -3.18 1.63 -10.48
N SER A 130 -1.99 1.38 -11.04
CA SER A 130 -0.70 1.56 -10.35
C SER A 130 -0.51 2.98 -9.75
N GLN A 131 -1.13 3.99 -10.37
CA GLN A 131 -1.08 5.38 -9.90
C GLN A 131 -1.77 5.61 -8.53
N VAL A 132 -2.57 4.65 -8.05
CA VAL A 132 -3.21 4.72 -6.73
C VAL A 132 -2.20 4.45 -5.61
N GLY A 133 -1.10 3.74 -5.92
CA GLY A 133 -0.17 3.21 -4.92
C GLY A 133 -0.69 1.94 -4.25
N PRO A 134 0.04 1.41 -3.27
CA PRO A 134 -0.42 0.33 -2.42
C PRO A 134 -1.71 0.71 -1.68
N PHE A 135 -2.60 -0.27 -1.46
CA PHE A 135 -3.83 -0.03 -0.71
C PHE A 135 -4.37 -1.30 -0.06
N TYR A 136 -5.10 -1.12 1.03
CA TYR A 136 -5.91 -2.15 1.67
C TYR A 136 -7.39 -2.00 1.26
N CYS A 137 -8.04 -3.11 0.93
CA CYS A 137 -9.49 -3.13 0.68
C CYS A 137 -10.20 -3.89 1.82
N PRO A 138 -11.00 -3.20 2.66
CA PRO A 138 -11.68 -3.84 3.78
C PRO A 138 -12.77 -4.83 3.33
N ALA A 139 -13.34 -4.65 2.15
CA ALA A 139 -14.44 -5.49 1.66
C ALA A 139 -13.99 -6.92 1.30
N ASP A 140 -12.74 -7.13 0.91
CA ASP A 140 -12.17 -8.45 0.64
C ASP A 140 -10.99 -8.81 1.54
N GLN A 141 -10.60 -7.91 2.46
CA GLN A 141 -9.51 -8.07 3.42
C GLN A 141 -8.16 -8.35 2.74
N LYS A 142 -7.91 -7.67 1.63
CA LYS A 142 -6.69 -7.85 0.85
C LYS A 142 -5.89 -6.56 0.74
N LEU A 143 -4.56 -6.74 0.75
CA LEU A 143 -3.60 -5.70 0.39
C LEU A 143 -3.30 -5.82 -1.11
N TYR A 144 -3.14 -4.70 -1.77
CA TYR A 144 -2.86 -4.63 -3.20
C TYR A 144 -1.60 -3.80 -3.44
N ILE A 145 -0.61 -4.38 -4.09
CA ILE A 145 0.67 -3.73 -4.37
C ILE A 145 1.09 -3.95 -5.81
N ASP A 146 1.29 -2.86 -6.54
CA ASP A 146 2.08 -2.86 -7.78
C ASP A 146 3.55 -2.66 -7.43
N LEU A 147 4.41 -3.60 -7.80
CA LEU A 147 5.84 -3.55 -7.43
C LEU A 147 6.58 -2.37 -8.06
N SER A 148 6.04 -1.76 -9.13
CA SER A 148 6.57 -0.50 -9.68
C SER A 148 6.57 0.65 -8.68
N PHE A 149 5.75 0.58 -7.62
CA PHE A 149 5.73 1.54 -6.54
C PHE A 149 7.07 1.62 -5.78
N TYR A 150 7.85 0.54 -5.76
CA TYR A 150 9.20 0.56 -5.17
C TYR A 150 10.12 1.56 -5.86
N ASP A 151 10.06 1.60 -7.20
CA ASP A 151 10.82 2.57 -8.00
C ASP A 151 10.34 4.00 -7.74
N GLN A 152 9.03 4.21 -7.59
CA GLN A 152 8.45 5.50 -7.26
C GLN A 152 8.91 5.98 -5.88
N LEU A 153 8.91 5.12 -4.86
CA LEU A 153 9.44 5.45 -3.53
C LEU A 153 10.87 5.94 -3.59
N SER A 154 11.72 5.29 -4.39
CA SER A 154 13.12 5.64 -4.53
C SER A 154 13.35 6.93 -5.33
N GLN A 155 12.68 7.06 -6.50
CA GLN A 155 12.95 8.11 -7.48
C GLN A 155 12.20 9.41 -7.19
N GLU A 156 10.94 9.31 -6.77
CA GLU A 156 10.08 10.48 -6.59
C GLU A 156 10.11 10.99 -5.15
N TYR A 157 10.22 10.08 -4.18
CA TYR A 157 10.13 10.42 -2.76
C TYR A 157 11.47 10.37 -2.02
N GLY A 158 12.56 9.98 -2.69
CA GLY A 158 13.89 9.86 -2.07
C GLY A 158 13.97 8.81 -0.94
N ALA A 159 12.90 8.04 -0.74
CA ALA A 159 12.81 7.00 0.26
C ALA A 159 13.33 5.68 -0.31
N SER A 160 14.66 5.61 -0.45
CA SER A 160 15.33 4.42 -0.96
C SER A 160 15.57 3.40 0.16
N GLY A 161 15.44 2.11 -0.18
CA GLY A 161 15.82 1.01 0.68
C GLY A 161 14.66 0.12 1.13
N ASP A 162 15.03 -1.09 1.52
CA ASP A 162 14.09 -2.16 1.87
C ASP A 162 13.12 -1.77 3.00
N PHE A 163 13.59 -0.95 3.95
CA PHE A 163 12.76 -0.57 5.09
C PHE A 163 11.59 0.35 4.70
N ALA A 164 11.76 1.24 3.72
CA ALA A 164 10.69 2.11 3.27
C ALA A 164 9.52 1.30 2.69
N MET A 165 9.81 0.33 1.81
CA MET A 165 8.79 -0.56 1.27
C MET A 165 8.20 -1.49 2.33
N ALA A 166 9.02 -2.00 3.26
CA ALA A 166 8.54 -2.79 4.38
C ALA A 166 7.56 -2.02 5.26
N TYR A 167 7.83 -0.72 5.48
CA TYR A 167 6.94 0.18 6.21
C TYR A 167 5.60 0.37 5.50
N VAL A 168 5.61 0.52 4.17
CA VAL A 168 4.36 0.61 3.38
C VAL A 168 3.53 -0.66 3.54
N VAL A 169 4.12 -1.85 3.41
CA VAL A 169 3.40 -3.11 3.65
C VAL A 169 2.82 -3.16 5.06
N ALA A 170 3.61 -2.77 6.06
CA ALA A 170 3.17 -2.76 7.46
C ALA A 170 2.05 -1.74 7.72
N HIS A 171 2.04 -0.59 7.01
CA HIS A 171 0.98 0.41 7.06
C HIS A 171 -0.35 -0.16 6.52
N GLU A 172 -0.32 -0.81 5.36
CA GLU A 172 -1.52 -1.45 4.80
C GLU A 172 -2.04 -2.59 5.69
N VAL A 173 -1.13 -3.34 6.34
CA VAL A 173 -1.52 -4.30 7.39
C VAL A 173 -2.10 -3.58 8.62
N GLY A 174 -1.63 -2.37 8.92
CA GLY A 174 -2.23 -1.51 9.95
C GLY A 174 -3.71 -1.22 9.67
N HIS A 175 -4.08 -0.94 8.42
CA HIS A 175 -5.49 -0.82 8.02
C HIS A 175 -6.26 -2.14 8.16
N HIS A 176 -5.63 -3.27 7.87
CA HIS A 176 -6.25 -4.57 8.12
C HIS A 176 -6.52 -4.79 9.62
N VAL A 177 -5.59 -4.45 10.50
CA VAL A 177 -5.77 -4.49 11.95
C VAL A 177 -6.92 -3.58 12.39
N GLN A 178 -7.00 -2.35 11.87
CA GLN A 178 -8.12 -1.44 12.14
C GLN A 178 -9.46 -2.03 11.71
N ASN A 179 -9.49 -2.72 10.58
CA ASN A 179 -10.69 -3.39 10.09
C ASN A 179 -11.11 -4.54 11.03
N LEU A 180 -10.18 -5.39 11.45
CA LEU A 180 -10.44 -6.47 12.41
C LEU A 180 -10.95 -5.95 13.76
N LEU A 181 -10.47 -4.79 14.20
CA LEU A 181 -10.91 -4.12 15.42
C LEU A 181 -12.22 -3.32 15.26
N GLY A 182 -12.82 -3.29 14.07
CA GLY A 182 -14.06 -2.57 13.76
C GLY A 182 -13.90 -1.04 13.73
N ILE A 183 -12.67 -0.52 13.74
CA ILE A 183 -12.38 0.92 13.76
C ILE A 183 -12.75 1.55 12.41
N MET A 184 -12.45 0.86 11.30
CA MET A 184 -12.78 1.35 9.96
C MET A 184 -14.30 1.50 9.78
N ASP A 185 -15.08 0.53 10.23
CA ASP A 185 -16.55 0.58 10.18
C ASP A 185 -17.12 1.75 11.00
N GLN A 186 -16.53 2.00 12.18
CA GLN A 186 -16.93 3.15 13.01
C GLN A 186 -16.67 4.47 12.27
N VAL A 187 -15.50 4.66 11.68
CA VAL A 187 -15.17 5.88 10.93
C VAL A 187 -16.09 6.02 9.71
N GLN A 188 -16.28 4.95 8.94
CA GLN A 188 -17.20 4.97 7.79
C GLN A 188 -18.64 5.27 8.19
N GLY A 189 -19.08 4.82 9.37
CA GLY A 189 -20.41 5.11 9.90
C GLY A 189 -20.68 6.60 10.07
N TYR A 190 -19.66 7.44 10.27
CA TYR A 190 -19.83 8.89 10.35
C TYR A 190 -20.00 9.58 8.99
N ARG A 191 -19.76 8.88 7.88
CA ARG A 191 -19.89 9.46 6.55
C ARG A 191 -21.33 9.93 6.30
N GLY A 192 -21.50 11.23 6.02
CA GLY A 192 -22.80 11.87 5.84
C GLY A 192 -23.56 12.15 7.14
N GLN A 193 -23.03 11.79 8.31
CA GLN A 193 -23.59 12.14 9.62
C GLN A 193 -22.90 13.35 10.26
N VAL A 194 -21.66 13.62 9.88
CA VAL A 194 -20.86 14.78 10.32
C VAL A 194 -20.52 15.64 9.12
N SER A 195 -19.94 16.83 9.34
CA SER A 195 -19.44 17.68 8.27
C SER A 195 -18.29 17.01 7.51
N GLU A 196 -18.04 17.41 6.27
CA GLU A 196 -16.92 16.91 5.47
C GLU A 196 -15.56 17.15 6.17
N THR A 197 -15.42 18.29 6.84
CA THR A 197 -14.20 18.61 7.61
C THR A 197 -14.00 17.63 8.76
N GLU A 198 -15.02 17.38 9.56
CA GLU A 198 -14.96 16.41 10.66
C GLU A 198 -14.70 14.99 10.16
N TYR A 199 -15.34 14.60 9.04
CA TYR A 199 -15.08 13.30 8.44
C TYR A 199 -13.62 13.16 7.96
N ASN A 200 -13.05 14.22 7.35
CA ASN A 200 -11.66 14.24 6.95
C ASN A 200 -10.71 14.17 8.14
N GLU A 201 -11.02 14.82 9.26
CA GLU A 201 -10.23 14.68 10.50
C GLU A 201 -10.25 13.24 11.04
N LEU A 202 -11.38 12.53 10.96
CA LEU A 202 -11.46 11.12 11.34
C LEU A 202 -10.60 10.24 10.42
N ASN A 203 -10.61 10.49 9.11
CA ASN A 203 -9.74 9.78 8.18
C ASN A 203 -8.26 10.05 8.48
N VAL A 204 -7.86 11.29 8.75
CA VAL A 204 -6.47 11.61 9.15
C VAL A 204 -6.05 10.82 10.41
N ARG A 205 -6.95 10.70 11.40
CA ARG A 205 -6.66 9.89 12.59
C ARG A 205 -6.53 8.41 12.28
N LEU A 206 -7.31 7.90 11.32
CA LEU A 206 -7.22 6.51 10.85
C LEU A 206 -5.85 6.25 10.22
N GLU A 207 -5.38 7.16 9.36
CA GLU A 207 -4.05 7.08 8.75
C GLU A 207 -2.92 7.13 9.79
N LEU A 208 -2.97 8.09 10.70
CA LEU A 208 -1.99 8.21 11.79
C LEU A 208 -1.97 6.99 12.70
N GLN A 209 -3.11 6.33 12.89
CA GLN A 209 -3.16 5.08 13.63
C GLN A 209 -2.55 3.92 12.85
N ALA A 210 -2.76 3.84 11.52
CA ALA A 210 -2.10 2.84 10.68
C ALA A 210 -0.57 3.03 10.70
N ASP A 211 -0.08 4.27 10.67
CA ASP A 211 1.34 4.60 10.86
C ASP A 211 1.86 4.16 12.23
N TYR A 212 1.10 4.41 13.30
CA TYR A 212 1.46 3.94 14.63
C TYR A 212 1.56 2.41 14.69
N LEU A 213 0.60 1.70 14.07
CA LEU A 213 0.60 0.23 14.01
C LEU A 213 1.78 -0.30 13.19
N ALA A 214 2.15 0.37 12.10
CA ALA A 214 3.38 0.06 11.37
C ALA A 214 4.63 0.26 12.23
N GLY A 215 4.65 1.29 13.08
CA GLY A 215 5.71 1.53 14.07
C GLY A 215 5.78 0.43 15.14
N VAL A 216 4.64 -0.08 15.60
CA VAL A 216 4.57 -1.24 16.51
C VAL A 216 5.22 -2.45 15.87
N TRP A 217 4.85 -2.79 14.63
CA TRP A 217 5.49 -3.85 13.88
C TRP A 217 7.00 -3.63 13.71
N ALA A 218 7.43 -2.41 13.38
CA ALA A 218 8.84 -2.09 13.19
C ALA A 218 9.69 -2.36 14.46
N ASN A 219 9.11 -2.24 15.64
CA ASN A 219 9.76 -2.58 16.90
C ASN A 219 9.93 -4.10 17.08
N TYR A 220 9.09 -4.91 16.45
CA TYR A 220 9.19 -6.38 16.48
C TYR A 220 10.35 -6.92 15.63
N VAL A 221 10.69 -6.25 14.53
CA VAL A 221 11.66 -6.73 13.52
C VAL A 221 13.06 -6.12 13.66
N GLN A 222 13.35 -5.49 14.82
CA GLN A 222 14.67 -4.92 15.12
C GLN A 222 15.74 -5.95 15.49
#